data_87ddd2f520a69a7b99a7682bcafa2d65
#
_entry.id   87ddd2f520a69a7b99a7682bcafa2d65
#
_cell.length_a   1.000
_cell.length_b   1.000
_cell.length_c   1.000
_cell.angle_alpha   90.00
_cell.angle_beta   90.00
_cell.angle_gamma   90.00
#
_symmetry.space_group_name_H-M   'P 1'
#
loop_
_entity.id
_entity.type
_entity.pdbx_description
1 polymer ?
#
loop_
_entity_poly.entity_id
_entity_poly.type
_entity_poly.pdbx_seq_one_letter_code
_entity_poly.pdbx_strand_id
1 'polypeptide(L)'
;MIWIKLGILIIGLIYAGLIPFTVKRVVRQIDFDLREQTLSFLSNKTLYDKRFARGYTRLLFATAVLHYVFFWLLSKYYNLGAHETFMRYITYSFAFFTLLAFVPHNIKPYSFKRLSTTLQRLVHNMLAIIIFLSLPTLIILFQFAVIHTTPFLGVTGLILIGGTVFLTAIYIIRQGVNGISEIFFINGISLWTVFVTIFTVLFS
;
A
#
# COMPACT_ATOMS: atom_id res chain seq x y z
N MET A 1 -3.04 -27.66 1.00
CA MET A 1 -1.99 -26.77 0.41
C MET A 1 -2.43 -26.16 -0.92
N ILE A 2 -3.03 -26.89 -1.87
CA ILE A 2 -3.46 -26.37 -3.19
C ILE A 2 -4.40 -25.16 -3.08
N TRP A 3 -5.40 -25.20 -2.21
CA TRP A 3 -6.35 -24.09 -2.03
C TRP A 3 -5.68 -22.79 -1.54
N ILE A 4 -4.66 -22.92 -0.68
CA ILE A 4 -3.92 -21.74 -0.21
C ILE A 4 -3.10 -21.13 -1.35
N LYS A 5 -2.41 -21.94 -2.17
CA LYS A 5 -1.69 -21.48 -3.37
C LYS A 5 -2.63 -20.79 -4.37
N LEU A 6 -3.80 -21.37 -4.63
CA LEU A 6 -4.81 -20.75 -5.49
C LEU A 6 -5.30 -19.42 -4.92
N GLY A 7 -5.53 -19.36 -3.60
CA GLY A 7 -5.87 -18.13 -2.91
C GLY A 7 -4.78 -17.06 -3.04
N ILE A 8 -3.50 -17.43 -2.82
CA ILE A 8 -2.34 -16.54 -3.00
C ILE A 8 -2.27 -16.03 -4.44
N LEU A 9 -2.47 -16.90 -5.44
CA LEU A 9 -2.45 -16.52 -6.84
C LEU A 9 -3.52 -15.46 -7.15
N ILE A 10 -4.76 -15.75 -6.84
CA ILE A 10 -5.89 -14.86 -7.17
C ILE A 10 -5.79 -13.55 -6.40
N ILE A 11 -5.64 -13.64 -5.06
CA ILE A 11 -5.60 -12.45 -4.21
C ILE A 11 -4.34 -11.62 -4.49
N GLY A 12 -3.17 -12.25 -4.68
CA GLY A 12 -1.92 -11.57 -4.95
C GLY A 12 -1.97 -10.79 -6.27
N LEU A 13 -2.48 -11.37 -7.35
CA LEU A 13 -2.60 -10.67 -8.64
C LEU A 13 -3.61 -9.53 -8.59
N ILE A 14 -4.75 -9.72 -7.92
CA ILE A 14 -5.74 -8.65 -7.72
C ILE A 14 -5.14 -7.53 -6.87
N TYR A 15 -4.49 -7.86 -5.76
CA TYR A 15 -3.86 -6.89 -4.86
C TYR A 15 -2.78 -6.08 -5.58
N ALA A 16 -1.90 -6.74 -6.33
CA ALA A 16 -0.84 -6.07 -7.10
C ALA A 16 -1.39 -5.13 -8.19
N GLY A 17 -2.50 -5.49 -8.84
CA GLY A 17 -3.06 -4.73 -9.97
C GLY A 17 -4.07 -3.66 -9.57
N LEU A 18 -4.72 -3.78 -8.41
CA LEU A 18 -5.89 -2.97 -8.07
C LEU A 18 -5.62 -1.46 -8.09
N ILE A 19 -4.62 -1.00 -7.34
CA ILE A 19 -4.30 0.44 -7.26
C ILE A 19 -3.71 0.94 -8.58
N PRO A 20 -2.64 0.33 -9.17
CA PRO A 20 -2.05 0.83 -10.40
C PRO A 20 -3.06 0.95 -11.54
N PHE A 21 -3.90 -0.07 -11.74
CA PHE A 21 -4.91 -0.06 -12.79
C PHE A 21 -5.98 1.01 -12.56
N THR A 22 -6.49 1.10 -11.33
CA THR A 22 -7.56 2.06 -10.98
C THR A 22 -7.06 3.50 -11.07
N VAL A 23 -5.88 3.78 -10.52
CA VAL A 23 -5.27 5.12 -10.57
C VAL A 23 -5.01 5.53 -12.02
N LYS A 24 -4.39 4.66 -12.84
CA LYS A 24 -4.16 4.93 -14.26
C LYS A 24 -5.45 5.25 -15.00
N ARG A 25 -6.54 4.54 -14.70
CA ARG A 25 -7.85 4.79 -15.32
C ARG A 25 -8.45 6.13 -14.87
N VAL A 26 -8.38 6.45 -13.58
CA VAL A 26 -8.96 7.69 -13.03
C VAL A 26 -8.20 8.92 -13.51
N VAL A 27 -6.87 8.91 -13.44
CA VAL A 27 -6.00 10.02 -13.87
C VAL A 27 -6.20 10.39 -15.35
N ARG A 28 -6.58 9.40 -16.20
CA ARG A 28 -6.92 9.66 -17.61
C ARG A 28 -8.27 10.33 -17.82
N GLN A 29 -9.15 10.32 -16.82
CA GLN A 29 -10.51 10.84 -16.93
C GLN A 29 -10.68 12.25 -16.32
N ILE A 30 -9.67 12.72 -15.60
CA ILE A 30 -9.70 14.01 -14.91
C ILE A 30 -8.38 14.74 -15.15
N ASP A 31 -8.42 16.06 -15.04
CA ASP A 31 -7.21 16.88 -15.04
C ASP A 31 -6.51 16.74 -13.67
N PHE A 32 -5.57 15.79 -13.61
CA PHE A 32 -4.84 15.45 -12.39
C PHE A 32 -3.34 15.57 -12.63
N ASP A 33 -2.72 16.57 -12.01
CA ASP A 33 -1.27 16.76 -12.10
C ASP A 33 -0.55 15.90 -11.05
N LEU A 34 0.04 14.81 -11.51
CA LEU A 34 0.84 13.91 -10.67
C LEU A 34 2.12 14.55 -10.11
N ARG A 35 2.58 15.67 -10.66
CA ARG A 35 3.79 16.36 -10.17
C ARG A 35 3.49 17.25 -8.97
N GLU A 36 2.29 17.82 -8.92
CA GLU A 36 1.88 18.74 -7.87
C GLU A 36 0.96 18.12 -6.82
N GLN A 37 0.20 17.07 -7.21
CA GLN A 37 -0.84 16.46 -6.39
C GLN A 37 -0.48 15.05 -5.97
N THR A 38 -0.68 14.72 -4.70
CA THR A 38 -0.65 13.33 -4.20
C THR A 38 -1.97 12.63 -4.54
N LEU A 39 -1.97 11.30 -4.62
CA LEU A 39 -3.18 10.53 -4.94
C LEU A 39 -4.32 10.77 -3.93
N SER A 40 -3.98 11.16 -2.72
CA SER A 40 -4.95 11.49 -1.67
C SER A 40 -5.86 12.68 -2.01
N PHE A 41 -5.45 13.56 -2.95
CA PHE A 41 -6.31 14.63 -3.48
C PHE A 41 -7.58 14.08 -4.15
N LEU A 42 -7.55 12.84 -4.67
CA LEU A 42 -8.73 12.17 -5.22
C LEU A 42 -9.85 11.98 -4.19
N SER A 43 -9.53 11.99 -2.89
CA SER A 43 -10.53 11.95 -1.82
C SER A 43 -11.22 13.29 -1.55
N ASN A 44 -10.72 14.39 -2.15
CA ASN A 44 -11.21 15.74 -1.87
C ASN A 44 -12.47 16.06 -2.69
N LYS A 45 -13.59 16.23 -2.00
CA LYS A 45 -14.91 16.52 -2.60
C LYS A 45 -15.07 17.95 -3.12
N THR A 46 -14.12 18.85 -2.81
CA THR A 46 -14.16 20.24 -3.28
C THR A 46 -13.40 20.43 -4.58
N LEU A 47 -12.45 19.54 -4.89
CA LEU A 47 -11.67 19.53 -6.13
C LEU A 47 -12.29 18.64 -7.19
N TYR A 48 -12.80 17.48 -6.78
CA TYR A 48 -13.30 16.46 -7.68
C TYR A 48 -14.74 16.04 -7.30
N ASP A 49 -15.45 15.51 -8.28
CA ASP A 49 -16.80 14.99 -8.07
C ASP A 49 -16.85 13.97 -6.90
N LYS A 50 -17.96 13.99 -6.15
CA LYS A 50 -18.22 13.05 -5.05
C LYS A 50 -18.08 11.57 -5.46
N ARG A 51 -18.25 11.28 -6.77
CA ARG A 51 -18.06 9.95 -7.33
C ARG A 51 -16.60 9.50 -7.23
N PHE A 52 -15.64 10.37 -7.56
CA PHE A 52 -14.20 10.05 -7.44
C PHE A 52 -13.78 9.91 -5.98
N ALA A 53 -14.24 10.80 -5.10
CA ALA A 53 -13.94 10.71 -3.68
C ALA A 53 -14.45 9.39 -3.06
N ARG A 54 -15.69 8.99 -3.40
CA ARG A 54 -16.24 7.69 -2.96
C ARG A 54 -15.50 6.51 -3.58
N GLY A 55 -15.12 6.63 -4.85
CA GLY A 55 -14.32 5.63 -5.57
C GLY A 55 -12.97 5.42 -4.89
N TYR A 56 -12.28 6.49 -4.51
CA TYR A 56 -11.00 6.43 -3.81
C TYR A 56 -11.11 5.78 -2.43
N THR A 57 -12.15 6.14 -1.64
CA THR A 57 -12.42 5.47 -0.36
C THR A 57 -12.62 3.97 -0.54
N ARG A 58 -13.42 3.56 -1.53
CA ARG A 58 -13.64 2.13 -1.82
C ARG A 58 -12.37 1.42 -2.26
N LEU A 59 -11.55 2.10 -3.07
CA LEU A 59 -10.26 1.57 -3.53
C LEU A 59 -9.32 1.30 -2.34
N LEU A 60 -9.14 2.27 -1.46
CA LEU A 60 -8.28 2.11 -0.29
C LEU A 60 -8.80 1.02 0.65
N PHE A 61 -10.11 0.97 0.91
CA PHE A 61 -10.69 -0.07 1.75
C PHE A 61 -10.55 -1.47 1.14
N ALA A 62 -10.83 -1.61 -0.16
CA ALA A 62 -10.61 -2.88 -0.86
C ALA A 62 -9.13 -3.31 -0.83
N THR A 63 -8.21 -2.34 -1.00
CA THR A 63 -6.77 -2.59 -0.85
C THR A 63 -6.41 -3.06 0.55
N ALA A 64 -6.98 -2.45 1.61
CA ALA A 64 -6.75 -2.88 2.98
C ALA A 64 -7.19 -4.34 3.20
N VAL A 65 -8.37 -4.72 2.72
CA VAL A 65 -8.88 -6.09 2.82
C VAL A 65 -7.99 -7.07 2.05
N LEU A 66 -7.64 -6.76 0.79
CA LEU A 66 -6.77 -7.62 -0.02
C LEU A 66 -5.38 -7.75 0.59
N HIS A 67 -4.82 -6.66 1.12
CA HIS A 67 -3.56 -6.66 1.86
C HIS A 67 -3.60 -7.63 3.05
N TYR A 68 -4.62 -7.51 3.90
CA TYR A 68 -4.77 -8.40 5.05
C TYR A 68 -4.88 -9.87 4.63
N VAL A 69 -5.76 -10.17 3.66
CA VAL A 69 -5.99 -11.54 3.18
C VAL A 69 -4.73 -12.12 2.54
N PHE A 70 -4.01 -11.33 1.72
CA PHE A 70 -2.78 -11.76 1.08
C PHE A 70 -1.71 -12.16 2.09
N PHE A 71 -1.39 -11.29 3.05
CA PHE A 71 -0.39 -11.60 4.07
C PHE A 71 -0.84 -12.70 5.03
N TRP A 72 -2.14 -12.81 5.32
CA TRP A 72 -2.68 -13.94 6.07
C TRP A 72 -2.49 -15.27 5.33
N LEU A 73 -2.76 -15.32 4.03
CA LEU A 73 -2.53 -16.50 3.21
C LEU A 73 -1.04 -16.89 3.17
N LEU A 74 -0.15 -15.90 2.98
CA LEU A 74 1.31 -16.12 3.04
C LEU A 74 1.72 -16.66 4.42
N SER A 75 1.20 -16.08 5.51
CA SER A 75 1.45 -16.56 6.87
C SER A 75 1.02 -18.02 7.07
N LYS A 76 -0.14 -18.40 6.54
CA LYS A 76 -0.62 -19.79 6.58
C LYS A 76 0.23 -20.72 5.73
N TYR A 77 0.65 -20.28 4.55
CA TYR A 77 1.44 -21.10 3.63
C TYR A 77 2.84 -21.40 4.17
N TYR A 78 3.53 -20.35 4.66
CA TYR A 78 4.90 -20.45 5.20
C TYR A 78 4.94 -20.78 6.70
N ASN A 79 3.79 -21.10 7.31
CA ASN A 79 3.66 -21.41 8.74
C ASN A 79 4.22 -20.32 9.68
N LEU A 80 3.97 -19.05 9.36
CA LEU A 80 4.45 -17.88 10.11
C LEU A 80 3.51 -17.49 11.26
N GLY A 81 2.47 -18.26 11.55
CA GLY A 81 1.48 -17.94 12.60
C GLY A 81 2.07 -17.92 14.02
N ALA A 82 3.20 -18.61 14.25
CA ALA A 82 3.96 -18.56 15.50
C ALA A 82 4.71 -17.23 15.71
N HIS A 83 4.94 -16.45 14.65
CA HIS A 83 5.56 -15.13 14.73
C HIS A 83 4.52 -14.07 15.12
N GLU A 84 4.26 -13.95 16.41
CA GLU A 84 3.26 -13.01 16.95
C GLU A 84 3.48 -11.58 16.45
N THR A 85 4.72 -11.14 16.37
CA THR A 85 5.09 -9.82 15.85
C THR A 85 4.61 -9.64 14.42
N PHE A 86 4.83 -10.61 13.52
CA PHE A 86 4.38 -10.55 12.14
C PHE A 86 2.85 -10.44 12.04
N MET A 87 2.12 -11.27 12.80
CA MET A 87 0.66 -11.24 12.82
C MET A 87 0.10 -9.92 13.36
N ARG A 88 0.73 -9.33 14.37
CA ARG A 88 0.37 -8.00 14.87
C ARG A 88 0.58 -6.91 13.82
N TYR A 89 1.70 -6.95 13.08
CA TYR A 89 1.94 -5.97 12.00
C TYR A 89 0.92 -6.07 10.86
N ILE A 90 0.46 -7.28 10.49
CA ILE A 90 -0.64 -7.46 9.53
C ILE A 90 -1.90 -6.73 10.02
N THR A 91 -2.27 -6.93 11.30
CA THR A 91 -3.46 -6.33 11.89
C THR A 91 -3.35 -4.81 11.98
N TYR A 92 -2.21 -4.28 12.40
CA TYR A 92 -1.99 -2.83 12.49
C TYR A 92 -2.00 -2.17 11.11
N SER A 93 -1.31 -2.74 10.13
CA SER A 93 -1.32 -2.18 8.77
C SER A 93 -2.73 -2.18 8.17
N PHE A 94 -3.52 -3.23 8.39
CA PHE A 94 -4.93 -3.27 7.98
C PHE A 94 -5.75 -2.15 8.66
N ALA A 95 -5.59 -1.97 9.97
CA ALA A 95 -6.31 -0.95 10.72
C ALA A 95 -5.97 0.46 10.21
N PHE A 96 -4.68 0.77 10.02
CA PHE A 96 -4.26 2.07 9.51
C PHE A 96 -4.72 2.34 8.08
N PHE A 97 -4.67 1.34 7.18
CA PHE A 97 -5.22 1.45 5.84
C PHE A 97 -6.73 1.74 5.86
N THR A 98 -7.46 1.03 6.72
CA THR A 98 -8.90 1.23 6.87
C THR A 98 -9.19 2.64 7.39
N LEU A 99 -8.46 3.10 8.40
CA LEU A 99 -8.61 4.47 8.91
C LEU A 99 -8.31 5.51 7.84
N LEU A 100 -7.22 5.35 7.07
CA LEU A 100 -6.89 6.26 5.97
C LEU A 100 -8.01 6.35 4.93
N ALA A 101 -8.65 5.22 4.60
CA ALA A 101 -9.75 5.18 3.65
C ALA A 101 -10.94 6.08 4.06
N PHE A 102 -11.19 6.20 5.38
CA PHE A 102 -12.30 6.97 5.90
C PHE A 102 -11.96 8.40 6.35
N VAL A 103 -10.68 8.78 6.39
CA VAL A 103 -10.23 10.14 6.68
C VAL A 103 -9.85 10.84 5.36
N PRO A 104 -10.75 11.61 4.72
CA PRO A 104 -10.46 12.27 3.45
C PRO A 104 -9.39 13.35 3.62
N HIS A 105 -8.58 13.53 2.57
CA HIS A 105 -7.58 14.58 2.55
C HIS A 105 -8.22 15.97 2.53
N ASN A 106 -7.72 16.88 3.36
CA ASN A 106 -8.17 18.27 3.42
C ASN A 106 -7.05 19.20 2.92
N ILE A 107 -7.33 19.95 1.86
CA ILE A 107 -6.37 20.87 1.22
C ILE A 107 -6.28 22.24 1.89
N LYS A 108 -7.22 22.57 2.79
CA LYS A 108 -7.21 23.89 3.47
C LYS A 108 -5.92 24.05 4.28
N PRO A 109 -5.32 25.24 4.29
CA PRO A 109 -4.12 25.50 5.06
C PRO A 109 -4.37 25.30 6.57
N TYR A 110 -3.33 24.93 7.30
CA TYR A 110 -3.40 24.84 8.76
C TYR A 110 -3.81 26.17 9.37
N SER A 111 -4.81 26.16 10.23
CA SER A 111 -5.31 27.37 10.90
C SER A 111 -5.91 27.04 12.24
N PHE A 112 -5.48 27.75 13.28
CA PHE A 112 -6.05 27.64 14.64
C PHE A 112 -7.51 28.08 14.67
N LYS A 113 -7.96 28.94 13.73
CA LYS A 113 -9.37 29.36 13.62
C LYS A 113 -10.29 28.27 13.07
N ARG A 114 -9.74 27.20 12.49
CA ARG A 114 -10.47 26.08 11.86
C ARG A 114 -9.89 24.73 12.32
N LEU A 115 -9.98 24.47 13.62
CA LEU A 115 -9.39 23.28 14.24
C LEU A 115 -9.83 21.95 13.59
N SER A 116 -11.11 21.79 13.25
CA SER A 116 -11.64 20.56 12.66
C SER A 116 -10.95 20.22 11.32
N THR A 117 -10.80 21.20 10.41
CA THR A 117 -10.16 20.98 9.11
C THR A 117 -8.65 20.77 9.24
N THR A 118 -8.03 21.45 10.19
CA THR A 118 -6.60 21.31 10.50
C THR A 118 -6.31 19.93 11.07
N LEU A 119 -7.13 19.47 12.03
CA LEU A 119 -7.00 18.15 12.64
C LEU A 119 -7.21 17.04 11.61
N GLN A 120 -8.24 17.15 10.76
CA GLN A 120 -8.49 16.20 9.69
C GLN A 120 -7.28 16.05 8.75
N ARG A 121 -6.67 17.17 8.33
CA ARG A 121 -5.47 17.15 7.49
C ARG A 121 -4.30 16.50 8.20
N LEU A 122 -4.08 16.85 9.47
CA LEU A 122 -3.00 16.29 10.29
C LEU A 122 -3.15 14.77 10.42
N VAL A 123 -4.34 14.30 10.82
CA VAL A 123 -4.63 12.86 11.00
C VAL A 123 -4.45 12.12 9.67
N HIS A 124 -4.97 12.66 8.55
CA HIS A 124 -4.79 12.04 7.25
C HIS A 124 -3.30 11.88 6.90
N ASN A 125 -2.51 12.94 7.04
CA ASN A 125 -1.09 12.92 6.71
C ASN A 125 -0.30 11.97 7.64
N MET A 126 -0.62 11.93 8.92
CA MET A 126 -0.02 10.97 9.86
C MET A 126 -0.33 9.52 9.47
N LEU A 127 -1.58 9.21 9.15
CA LEU A 127 -1.98 7.88 8.70
C LEU A 127 -1.27 7.49 7.40
N ALA A 128 -1.17 8.42 6.44
CA ALA A 128 -0.45 8.19 5.20
C ALA A 128 1.03 7.85 5.45
N ILE A 129 1.72 8.61 6.31
CA ILE A 129 3.11 8.35 6.70
C ILE A 129 3.24 6.98 7.38
N ILE A 130 2.36 6.66 8.33
CA ILE A 130 2.37 5.37 9.04
C ILE A 130 2.24 4.22 8.03
N ILE A 131 1.33 4.32 7.07
CA ILE A 131 1.15 3.27 6.05
C ILE A 131 2.37 3.18 5.15
N PHE A 132 2.91 4.31 4.71
CA PHE A 132 4.08 4.37 3.86
C PHE A 132 5.31 3.70 4.49
N LEU A 133 5.42 3.74 5.82
CA LEU A 133 6.46 3.07 6.59
C LEU A 133 6.10 1.63 6.95
N SER A 134 4.86 1.36 7.33
CA SER A 134 4.45 0.04 7.82
C SER A 134 4.42 -1.03 6.73
N LEU A 135 4.10 -0.66 5.47
CA LEU A 135 4.05 -1.60 4.36
C LEU A 135 5.42 -2.22 4.04
N PRO A 136 6.48 -1.43 3.80
CA PRO A 136 7.81 -2.00 3.58
C PRO A 136 8.29 -2.78 4.80
N THR A 137 8.01 -2.29 6.01
CA THR A 137 8.39 -3.00 7.25
C THR A 137 7.75 -4.39 7.31
N LEU A 138 6.46 -4.51 7.02
CA LEU A 138 5.78 -5.81 6.98
C LEU A 138 6.38 -6.73 5.91
N ILE A 139 6.69 -6.19 4.73
CA ILE A 139 7.33 -6.93 3.65
C ILE A 139 8.72 -7.43 4.09
N ILE A 140 9.53 -6.57 4.69
CA ILE A 140 10.85 -6.92 5.20
C ILE A 140 10.76 -8.01 6.28
N LEU A 141 9.83 -7.89 7.22
CA LEU A 141 9.58 -8.91 8.24
C LEU A 141 9.21 -10.27 7.62
N PHE A 142 8.36 -10.26 6.60
CA PHE A 142 8.04 -11.48 5.84
C PHE A 142 9.28 -12.09 5.19
N GLN A 143 10.11 -11.28 4.51
CA GLN A 143 11.30 -11.77 3.84
C GLN A 143 12.32 -12.36 4.83
N PHE A 144 12.54 -11.71 5.97
CA PHE A 144 13.38 -12.28 7.02
C PHE A 144 12.85 -13.58 7.59
N ALA A 145 11.53 -13.72 7.72
CA ALA A 145 10.93 -14.93 8.22
C ALA A 145 11.10 -16.14 7.28
N VAL A 146 11.16 -15.90 5.96
CA VAL A 146 11.28 -16.97 4.95
C VAL A 146 12.69 -17.19 4.42
N ILE A 147 13.66 -16.30 4.72
CA ILE A 147 15.00 -16.33 4.12
C ILE A 147 15.77 -17.63 4.39
N HIS A 148 15.57 -18.24 5.56
CA HIS A 148 16.27 -19.47 5.93
C HIS A 148 15.65 -20.73 5.28
N THR A 149 14.35 -20.70 4.98
CA THR A 149 13.65 -21.84 4.35
C THR A 149 13.62 -21.73 2.83
N THR A 150 13.54 -20.52 2.31
CA THR A 150 13.49 -20.20 0.88
C THR A 150 14.42 -19.02 0.57
N PRO A 151 15.77 -19.25 0.54
CA PRO A 151 16.75 -18.16 0.45
C PRO A 151 16.57 -17.26 -0.79
N PHE A 152 16.26 -17.84 -1.95
CA PHE A 152 16.03 -17.07 -3.16
C PHE A 152 14.84 -16.11 -3.03
N LEU A 153 13.72 -16.59 -2.47
CA LEU A 153 12.55 -15.75 -2.21
C LEU A 153 12.92 -14.62 -1.23
N GLY A 154 13.56 -14.96 -0.11
CA GLY A 154 13.94 -14.02 0.94
C GLY A 154 14.87 -12.92 0.44
N VAL A 155 16.00 -13.31 -0.19
CA VAL A 155 17.01 -12.35 -0.67
C VAL A 155 16.48 -11.49 -1.82
N THR A 156 15.87 -12.10 -2.85
CA THR A 156 15.32 -11.34 -3.98
C THR A 156 14.21 -10.40 -3.55
N GLY A 157 13.33 -10.83 -2.64
CA GLY A 157 12.29 -9.97 -2.11
C GLY A 157 12.82 -8.80 -1.30
N LEU A 158 13.92 -8.97 -0.52
CA LEU A 158 14.60 -7.87 0.18
C LEU A 158 15.22 -6.88 -0.81
N ILE A 159 15.84 -7.36 -1.90
CA ILE A 159 16.40 -6.49 -2.94
C ILE A 159 15.29 -5.66 -3.60
N LEU A 160 14.17 -6.29 -3.95
CA LEU A 160 13.04 -5.60 -4.59
C LEU A 160 12.46 -4.51 -3.70
N ILE A 161 12.15 -4.83 -2.43
CA ILE A 161 11.55 -3.82 -1.54
C ILE A 161 12.58 -2.77 -1.10
N GLY A 162 13.83 -3.16 -0.83
CA GLY A 162 14.91 -2.24 -0.48
C GLY A 162 15.19 -1.26 -1.62
N GLY A 163 15.30 -1.75 -2.86
CA GLY A 163 15.44 -0.92 -4.07
C GLY A 163 14.26 0.03 -4.24
N THR A 164 13.03 -0.44 -4.05
CA THR A 164 11.82 0.39 -4.13
C THR A 164 11.87 1.52 -3.11
N VAL A 165 12.14 1.22 -1.83
CA VAL A 165 12.18 2.21 -0.76
C VAL A 165 13.32 3.22 -1.01
N PHE A 166 14.51 2.74 -1.37
CA PHE A 166 15.67 3.57 -1.63
C PHE A 166 15.43 4.56 -2.77
N LEU A 167 14.96 4.06 -3.92
CA LEU A 167 14.68 4.92 -5.08
C LEU A 167 13.53 5.90 -4.82
N THR A 168 12.49 5.46 -4.11
CA THR A 168 11.39 6.34 -3.69
C THR A 168 11.91 7.46 -2.78
N ALA A 169 12.77 7.13 -1.81
CA ALA A 169 13.35 8.10 -0.90
C ALA A 169 14.19 9.15 -1.66
N ILE A 170 15.06 8.71 -2.59
CA ILE A 170 15.83 9.63 -3.45
C ILE A 170 14.89 10.56 -4.23
N TYR A 171 13.82 10.01 -4.80
CA TYR A 171 12.86 10.81 -5.56
C TYR A 171 12.17 11.85 -4.65
N ILE A 172 11.72 11.44 -3.46
CA ILE A 172 11.08 12.35 -2.50
C ILE A 172 12.03 13.47 -2.04
N ILE A 173 13.30 13.15 -1.78
CA ILE A 173 14.31 14.15 -1.39
C ILE A 173 14.50 15.20 -2.49
N ARG A 174 14.45 14.79 -3.78
CA ARG A 174 14.67 15.68 -4.92
C ARG A 174 13.44 16.46 -5.36
N GLN A 175 12.27 15.85 -5.32
CA GLN A 175 11.06 16.36 -5.97
C GLN A 175 9.88 16.55 -4.99
N GLY A 176 10.07 16.17 -3.72
CA GLY A 176 8.99 16.16 -2.72
C GLY A 176 8.05 14.96 -2.85
N VAL A 177 7.10 14.90 -1.92
CA VAL A 177 6.02 13.90 -1.95
C VAL A 177 4.94 14.36 -2.92
N ASN A 178 4.73 13.60 -3.99
CA ASN A 178 3.75 13.88 -5.03
C ASN A 178 3.20 12.57 -5.62
N GLY A 179 2.25 12.65 -6.56
CA GLY A 179 1.62 11.49 -7.16
C GLY A 179 2.60 10.57 -7.90
N ILE A 180 3.68 11.10 -8.47
CA ILE A 180 4.70 10.29 -9.14
C ILE A 180 5.44 9.44 -8.11
N SER A 181 5.88 10.02 -6.98
CA SER A 181 6.55 9.27 -5.90
C SER A 181 5.65 8.20 -5.30
N GLU A 182 4.36 8.50 -5.12
CA GLU A 182 3.37 7.52 -4.63
C GLU A 182 3.14 6.38 -5.62
N ILE A 183 2.97 6.67 -6.92
CA ILE A 183 2.81 5.65 -7.97
C ILE A 183 4.07 4.79 -8.08
N PHE A 184 5.26 5.39 -7.99
CA PHE A 184 6.51 4.64 -8.03
C PHE A 184 6.60 3.64 -6.88
N PHE A 185 6.30 4.10 -5.66
CA PHE A 185 6.25 3.25 -4.47
C PHE A 185 5.22 2.11 -4.59
N ILE A 186 4.00 2.44 -5.02
CA ILE A 186 2.92 1.47 -5.23
C ILE A 186 3.31 0.42 -6.27
N ASN A 187 3.91 0.83 -7.39
CA ASN A 187 4.37 -0.10 -8.43
C ASN A 187 5.49 -1.02 -7.93
N GLY A 188 6.39 -0.53 -7.09
CA GLY A 188 7.42 -1.34 -6.46
C GLY A 188 6.85 -2.42 -5.53
N ILE A 189 5.85 -2.07 -4.70
CA ILE A 189 5.11 -3.03 -3.89
C ILE A 189 4.35 -4.03 -4.77
N SER A 190 3.73 -3.56 -5.84
CA SER A 190 3.03 -4.43 -6.80
C SER A 190 3.97 -5.43 -7.45
N LEU A 191 5.16 -4.99 -7.87
CA LEU A 191 6.20 -5.85 -8.44
C LEU A 191 6.64 -6.92 -7.43
N TRP A 192 6.90 -6.52 -6.19
CA TRP A 192 7.22 -7.44 -5.11
C TRP A 192 6.08 -8.46 -4.89
N THR A 193 4.83 -8.00 -4.86
CA THR A 193 3.65 -8.85 -4.67
C THR A 193 3.52 -9.89 -5.78
N VAL A 194 3.70 -9.48 -7.04
CA VAL A 194 3.70 -10.39 -8.21
C VAL A 194 4.81 -11.42 -8.08
N PHE A 195 6.04 -10.98 -7.74
CA PHE A 195 7.18 -11.87 -7.56
C PHE A 195 6.90 -12.93 -6.50
N VAL A 196 6.48 -12.52 -5.29
CA VAL A 196 6.17 -13.45 -4.19
C VAL A 196 5.03 -14.40 -4.57
N THR A 197 4.00 -13.90 -5.23
CA THR A 197 2.86 -14.70 -5.69
C THR A 197 3.30 -15.80 -6.64
N ILE A 198 4.02 -15.43 -7.71
CA ILE A 198 4.49 -16.38 -8.73
C ILE A 198 5.45 -17.38 -8.11
N PHE A 199 6.42 -16.91 -7.32
CA PHE A 199 7.38 -17.80 -6.67
C PHE A 199 6.68 -18.83 -5.77
N THR A 200 5.77 -18.37 -4.90
CA THR A 200 5.04 -19.25 -3.98
C THR A 200 4.20 -20.31 -4.70
N VAL A 201 3.61 -19.95 -5.83
CA VAL A 201 2.74 -20.89 -6.58
C VAL A 201 3.55 -21.92 -7.34
N LEU A 202 4.66 -21.50 -8.00
CA LEU A 202 5.40 -22.34 -8.94
C LEU A 202 6.60 -23.08 -8.33
N PHE A 203 7.26 -22.50 -7.32
CA PHE A 203 8.57 -22.97 -6.86
C PHE A 203 8.63 -23.37 -5.38
N SER A 204 7.52 -23.18 -4.62
CA SER A 204 7.49 -23.53 -3.18
C SER A 204 6.66 -24.77 -2.83
#